data_af343e533a9027589fcb3817ab1032cb
#
_entry.id   af343e533a9027589fcb3817ab1032cb
#
_cell.length_a   1.000
_cell.length_b   1.000
_cell.length_c   1.000
_cell.angle_alpha   90.00
_cell.angle_beta   90.00
_cell.angle_gamma   90.00
#
_symmetry.space_group_name_H-M   'P 1'
#
loop_
_entity.id
_entity.type
_entity.pdbx_description
1 polymer ?
#
loop_
_entity_poly.entity_id
_entity_poly.type
_entity_poly.pdbx_seq_one_letter_code
_entity_poly.pdbx_strand_id
1 'polypeptide(L)'
;MLSYNEILDSFTKTIDNNFEETIVAGEYNIKDNKESYFFVQIIPEETQIATKRTDIKSFLVDIKYLPSWKKKKTHLFDILNKLENIFTRNIKVKDRYLTFSKKNGSIEKDEIGNYVQFLISINYHEQIYFEEEKHELMEELNMRFEGRGD
;
A
#
# COMPACT_ATOMS: atom_id res chain seq x y z
N MET A 1 5.60 -4.34 13.54
CA MET A 1 4.69 -3.36 12.93
C MET A 1 5.18 -2.95 11.57
N LEU A 2 4.33 -3.00 10.56
CA LEU A 2 4.67 -2.56 9.22
C LEU A 2 4.38 -1.06 9.09
N SER A 3 5.34 -0.30 8.62
CA SER A 3 5.14 1.11 8.30
C SER A 3 4.63 1.25 6.87
N TYR A 4 3.98 2.36 6.59
CA TYR A 4 3.54 2.66 5.22
C TYR A 4 4.75 2.79 4.27
N ASN A 5 5.87 3.27 4.76
CA ASN A 5 7.09 3.37 3.95
C ASN A 5 7.61 1.99 3.55
N GLU A 6 7.57 1.02 4.45
CA GLU A 6 7.99 -0.35 4.15
C GLU A 6 7.07 -0.99 3.11
N ILE A 7 5.77 -0.73 3.23
CA ILE A 7 4.77 -1.21 2.26
C ILE A 7 5.03 -0.55 0.90
N LEU A 8 5.22 0.76 0.88
CA LEU A 8 5.51 1.50 -0.33
C LEU A 8 6.77 0.97 -1.03
N ASP A 9 7.82 0.71 -0.25
CA ASP A 9 9.07 0.17 -0.78
C ASP A 9 8.87 -1.19 -1.45
N SER A 10 8.03 -2.04 -0.87
CA SER A 10 7.75 -3.35 -1.45
C SER A 10 7.04 -3.24 -2.78
N PHE A 11 6.10 -2.32 -2.90
CA PHE A 11 5.40 -2.06 -4.17
C PHE A 11 6.34 -1.48 -5.22
N THR A 12 7.15 -0.48 -4.84
CA THR A 12 8.09 0.14 -5.77
C THR A 12 9.14 -0.84 -6.26
N LYS A 13 9.66 -1.69 -5.39
CA LYS A 13 10.61 -2.73 -5.76
C LYS A 13 10.02 -3.74 -6.71
N THR A 14 8.78 -4.14 -6.49
CA THR A 14 8.10 -5.10 -7.38
C THR A 14 7.92 -4.50 -8.77
N ILE A 15 7.56 -3.23 -8.85
CA ILE A 15 7.44 -2.54 -10.13
C ILE A 15 8.82 -2.40 -10.80
N ASP A 16 9.81 -1.99 -10.03
CA ASP A 16 11.17 -1.81 -10.55
C ASP A 16 11.75 -3.11 -11.12
N ASN A 17 11.45 -4.24 -10.50
CA ASN A 17 11.92 -5.54 -10.96
C ASN A 17 11.23 -6.00 -12.25
N ASN A 18 10.08 -5.45 -12.59
CA ASN A 18 9.26 -5.92 -13.70
C ASN A 18 9.11 -4.91 -14.84
N PHE A 19 9.52 -3.67 -14.63
CA PHE A 19 9.42 -2.61 -15.63
C PHE A 19 10.74 -1.86 -15.69
N GLU A 20 11.01 -1.29 -16.86
CA GLU A 20 12.23 -0.51 -17.10
C GLU A 20 12.06 0.97 -16.76
N GLU A 21 10.83 1.43 -16.70
CA GLU A 21 10.51 2.84 -16.50
C GLU A 21 10.88 3.33 -15.09
N THR A 22 11.11 4.63 -14.99
CA THR A 22 11.41 5.28 -13.71
C THR A 22 10.20 5.25 -12.79
N ILE A 23 10.45 5.07 -11.50
CA ILE A 23 9.42 5.06 -10.48
C ILE A 23 9.57 6.30 -9.62
N VAL A 24 8.45 6.98 -9.39
CA VAL A 24 8.38 8.15 -8.51
C VAL A 24 7.43 7.81 -7.37
N ALA A 25 7.92 7.90 -6.15
CA ALA A 25 7.11 7.72 -4.95
C ALA A 25 6.93 9.06 -4.26
N GLY A 26 5.73 9.31 -3.74
CA GLY A 26 5.45 10.54 -3.00
C GLY A 26 4.54 11.49 -3.76
N GLU A 27 5.02 12.66 -4.12
CA GLU A 27 4.19 13.68 -4.74
C GLU A 27 4.05 13.49 -6.26
N TYR A 28 2.81 13.55 -6.72
CA TYR A 28 2.50 13.53 -8.14
C TYR A 28 2.82 14.89 -8.75
N ASN A 29 3.66 14.88 -9.77
CA ASN A 29 4.08 16.09 -10.42
C ASN A 29 3.84 15.98 -11.92
N ILE A 30 2.81 16.67 -12.40
CA ILE A 30 2.49 16.73 -13.82
C ILE A 30 3.50 17.64 -14.48
N LYS A 31 4.66 17.13 -14.85
CA LYS A 31 5.63 17.99 -15.48
C LYS A 31 5.87 17.70 -16.93
N ASP A 32 6.24 16.54 -17.27
CA ASP A 32 6.86 16.36 -18.56
C ASP A 32 6.59 14.95 -19.09
N ASN A 33 6.04 14.86 -20.28
CA ASN A 33 5.72 13.58 -20.89
C ASN A 33 6.82 13.08 -21.83
N LYS A 34 8.06 13.54 -21.68
CA LYS A 34 9.14 13.06 -22.51
C LYS A 34 9.43 11.60 -22.28
N GLU A 35 9.39 11.16 -21.04
CA GLU A 35 9.63 9.79 -20.66
C GLU A 35 8.45 9.22 -19.89
N SER A 36 8.19 7.94 -20.08
CA SER A 36 7.17 7.24 -19.32
C SER A 36 7.68 6.99 -17.91
N TYR A 37 6.78 7.09 -16.92
CA TYR A 37 7.16 6.80 -15.55
C TYR A 37 5.97 6.27 -14.75
N PHE A 38 6.30 5.61 -13.64
CA PHE A 38 5.31 5.16 -12.67
C PHE A 38 5.29 6.10 -11.49
N PHE A 39 4.10 6.35 -11.00
CA PHE A 39 3.89 7.07 -9.74
C PHE A 39 3.19 6.12 -8.80
N VAL A 40 3.72 5.97 -7.59
CA VAL A 40 3.16 5.07 -6.58
C VAL A 40 2.96 5.83 -5.29
N GLN A 41 1.76 5.75 -4.74
CA GLN A 41 1.46 6.36 -3.44
C GLN A 41 0.57 5.45 -2.63
N ILE A 42 0.64 5.59 -1.33
CA ILE A 42 -0.27 4.92 -0.41
C ILE A 42 -1.25 5.96 0.11
N ILE A 43 -2.53 5.62 0.06
CA ILE A 43 -3.61 6.47 0.57
C ILE A 43 -4.20 5.77 1.78
N PRO A 44 -3.82 6.18 3.01
CA PRO A 44 -4.43 5.61 4.20
C PRO A 44 -5.91 5.93 4.24
N GLU A 45 -6.73 4.93 4.58
CA GLU A 45 -8.17 5.12 4.69
C GLU A 45 -8.60 5.16 6.14
N GLU A 46 -8.55 4.01 6.80
CA GLU A 46 -9.00 3.96 8.19
C GLU A 46 -8.20 2.94 8.99
N THR A 47 -8.19 3.14 10.29
CA THR A 47 -7.71 2.15 11.25
C THR A 47 -8.88 1.84 12.16
N GLN A 48 -9.38 0.62 12.09
CA GLN A 48 -10.49 0.16 12.92
C GLN A 48 -9.94 -0.62 14.11
N ILE A 49 -10.39 -0.27 15.30
CA ILE A 49 -10.00 -0.97 16.51
C ILE A 49 -10.86 -2.22 16.62
N ALA A 50 -10.25 -3.38 16.38
CA ALA A 50 -10.96 -4.66 16.45
C ALA A 50 -11.00 -5.21 17.87
N THR A 51 -9.86 -5.18 18.57
CA THR A 51 -9.75 -5.59 19.96
C THR A 51 -8.76 -4.67 20.65
N LYS A 52 -8.53 -4.90 21.98
CA LYS A 52 -7.54 -4.11 22.72
C LYS A 52 -6.13 -4.16 22.13
N ARG A 53 -5.81 -5.22 21.39
CA ARG A 53 -4.47 -5.46 20.88
C ARG A 53 -4.41 -5.66 19.37
N THR A 54 -5.50 -5.49 18.68
CA THR A 54 -5.58 -5.72 17.25
C THR A 54 -6.31 -4.59 16.56
N ASP A 55 -5.64 -4.02 15.57
CA ASP A 55 -6.24 -3.04 14.67
C ASP A 55 -6.43 -3.69 13.30
N ILE A 56 -7.44 -3.23 12.59
CA ILE A 56 -7.62 -3.52 11.18
C ILE A 56 -7.29 -2.24 10.42
N LYS A 57 -6.22 -2.27 9.67
CA LYS A 57 -5.81 -1.13 8.86
C LYS A 57 -6.25 -1.30 7.43
N SER A 58 -6.85 -0.26 6.88
CA SER A 58 -7.31 -0.21 5.50
C SER A 58 -6.61 0.91 4.77
N PHE A 59 -6.10 0.61 3.59
CA PHE A 59 -5.45 1.61 2.76
C PHE A 59 -5.55 1.23 1.29
N LEU A 60 -5.34 2.21 0.43
CA LEU A 60 -5.24 2.03 -1.01
C LEU A 60 -3.79 2.23 -1.45
N VAL A 61 -3.38 1.41 -2.39
CA VAL A 61 -2.14 1.67 -3.12
C VAL A 61 -2.53 2.15 -4.51
N ASP A 62 -2.15 3.36 -4.83
CA ASP A 62 -2.45 4.00 -6.10
C ASP A 62 -1.21 3.95 -6.98
N ILE A 63 -1.29 3.16 -8.04
CA ILE A 63 -0.22 3.02 -9.01
C ILE A 63 -0.68 3.66 -10.30
N LYS A 64 0.02 4.69 -10.74
CA LYS A 64 -0.25 5.37 -12.01
C LYS A 64 0.90 5.15 -12.96
N TYR A 65 0.58 4.83 -14.20
CA TYR A 65 1.56 4.81 -15.27
C TYR A 65 1.27 5.97 -16.20
N LEU A 66 2.22 6.88 -16.28
CA LEU A 66 2.11 8.06 -17.13
C LEU A 66 2.98 7.84 -18.35
N PRO A 67 2.35 7.57 -19.50
CA PRO A 67 3.10 7.29 -20.72
C PRO A 67 3.72 8.55 -21.29
N SER A 68 4.82 8.38 -22.00
CA SER A 68 5.32 9.48 -22.83
C SER A 68 4.30 9.76 -23.94
N TRP A 69 4.29 10.98 -24.46
CA TRP A 69 3.36 11.39 -25.49
C TRP A 69 3.47 10.56 -26.79
N LYS A 70 4.56 9.83 -26.92
CA LYS A 70 4.80 8.96 -28.09
C LYS A 70 4.11 7.61 -27.99
N LYS A 71 3.59 7.24 -26.83
CA LYS A 71 2.99 5.92 -26.62
C LYS A 71 1.54 5.88 -27.04
N LYS A 72 1.13 4.78 -27.68
CA LYS A 72 -0.24 4.56 -28.13
C LYS A 72 -1.09 4.07 -26.97
N LYS A 73 -2.42 4.26 -27.07
CA LYS A 73 -3.37 3.80 -26.08
C LYS A 73 -3.31 2.28 -25.87
N THR A 74 -3.03 1.51 -26.91
CA THR A 74 -2.89 0.05 -26.79
C THR A 74 -1.77 -0.35 -25.83
N HIS A 75 -0.72 0.45 -25.76
CA HIS A 75 0.36 0.22 -24.81
C HIS A 75 -0.11 0.31 -23.37
N LEU A 76 -1.10 1.15 -23.10
CA LEU A 76 -1.65 1.30 -21.76
C LEU A 76 -2.37 0.02 -21.29
N PHE A 77 -3.06 -0.66 -22.20
CA PHE A 77 -3.69 -1.93 -21.87
C PHE A 77 -2.64 -3.01 -21.56
N ASP A 78 -1.52 -3.00 -22.27
CA ASP A 78 -0.42 -3.93 -22.00
C ASP A 78 0.17 -3.71 -20.61
N ILE A 79 0.35 -2.45 -20.22
CA ILE A 79 0.83 -2.09 -18.89
C ILE A 79 -0.18 -2.54 -17.83
N LEU A 80 -1.46 -2.29 -18.07
CA LEU A 80 -2.51 -2.68 -17.13
C LEU A 80 -2.55 -4.20 -16.94
N ASN A 81 -2.49 -4.95 -18.02
CA ASN A 81 -2.45 -6.42 -17.96
C ASN A 81 -1.23 -6.90 -17.18
N LYS A 82 -0.09 -6.28 -17.39
CA LYS A 82 1.13 -6.65 -16.68
C LYS A 82 1.02 -6.36 -15.19
N LEU A 83 0.44 -5.23 -14.82
CA LEU A 83 0.20 -4.89 -13.42
C LEU A 83 -0.75 -5.91 -12.77
N GLU A 84 -1.82 -6.29 -13.47
CA GLU A 84 -2.74 -7.32 -13.00
C GLU A 84 -2.04 -8.66 -12.74
N ASN A 85 -1.09 -9.03 -13.59
CA ASN A 85 -0.37 -10.29 -13.48
C ASN A 85 0.70 -10.26 -12.39
N ILE A 86 1.34 -9.11 -12.18
CA ILE A 86 2.36 -8.94 -11.14
C ILE A 86 1.72 -8.91 -9.77
N PHE A 87 0.67 -8.13 -9.61
CA PHE A 87 -0.05 -8.01 -8.34
C PHE A 87 -1.29 -8.88 -8.38
N THR A 88 -1.13 -10.17 -8.15
CA THR A 88 -2.20 -11.15 -8.31
C THR A 88 -3.12 -11.18 -7.10
N ARG A 89 -2.60 -11.55 -5.94
CA ARG A 89 -3.38 -11.78 -4.73
C ARG A 89 -2.80 -11.15 -3.49
N ASN A 90 -1.49 -11.09 -3.41
CA ASN A 90 -0.79 -10.58 -2.22
C ASN A 90 0.55 -9.98 -2.60
N ILE A 91 1.15 -9.33 -1.63
CA ILE A 91 2.51 -8.84 -1.73
C ILE A 91 3.24 -9.16 -0.43
N LYS A 92 4.50 -9.54 -0.56
CA LYS A 92 5.33 -9.79 0.61
C LYS A 92 6.00 -8.49 1.05
N VAL A 93 5.77 -8.13 2.31
CA VAL A 93 6.41 -6.97 2.94
C VAL A 93 7.18 -7.50 4.14
N LYS A 94 8.50 -7.46 4.06
CA LYS A 94 9.38 -8.11 5.04
C LYS A 94 9.07 -9.61 5.11
N ASP A 95 8.66 -10.10 6.27
CA ASP A 95 8.32 -11.49 6.50
C ASP A 95 6.81 -11.75 6.47
N ARG A 96 6.03 -10.77 6.05
CA ARG A 96 4.58 -10.82 6.08
C ARG A 96 3.98 -10.68 4.69
N TYR A 97 2.90 -11.41 4.43
CA TYR A 97 2.12 -11.30 3.20
C TYR A 97 0.88 -10.46 3.45
N LEU A 98 0.69 -9.43 2.66
CA LEU A 98 -0.51 -8.62 2.68
C LEU A 98 -1.41 -9.04 1.53
N THR A 99 -2.61 -9.50 1.84
CA THR A 99 -3.57 -9.97 0.85
C THR A 99 -4.40 -8.80 0.32
N PHE A 100 -4.57 -8.75 -0.99
CA PHE A 100 -5.38 -7.73 -1.62
C PHE A 100 -6.86 -8.07 -1.44
N SER A 101 -7.65 -7.08 -1.04
CA SER A 101 -9.09 -7.25 -0.94
C SER A 101 -9.80 -6.88 -2.24
N LYS A 102 -9.25 -5.95 -2.99
CA LYS A 102 -9.83 -5.49 -4.24
C LYS A 102 -8.75 -4.89 -5.13
N LYS A 103 -8.88 -5.08 -6.42
CA LYS A 103 -8.04 -4.43 -7.43
C LYS A 103 -8.95 -3.75 -8.44
N ASN A 104 -8.59 -2.55 -8.84
CA ASN A 104 -9.36 -1.78 -9.80
C ASN A 104 -8.42 -1.06 -10.76
N GLY A 105 -8.36 -1.55 -11.98
CA GLY A 105 -7.55 -0.94 -13.03
C GLY A 105 -8.42 -0.16 -14.00
N SER A 106 -7.96 1.00 -14.41
CA SER A 106 -8.67 1.85 -15.35
C SER A 106 -7.69 2.68 -16.17
N ILE A 107 -8.18 3.19 -17.29
CA ILE A 107 -7.46 4.14 -18.11
C ILE A 107 -8.19 5.47 -17.97
N GLU A 108 -7.49 6.42 -17.36
CA GLU A 108 -8.04 7.75 -17.08
C GLU A 108 -7.41 8.78 -17.99
N LYS A 109 -7.97 9.95 -18.02
CA LYS A 109 -7.48 11.06 -18.83
C LYS A 109 -7.34 12.31 -17.98
N ASP A 110 -6.19 12.94 -18.04
CA ASP A 110 -5.96 14.25 -17.43
C ASP A 110 -5.65 15.30 -18.51
N GLU A 111 -5.16 16.47 -18.10
CA GLU A 111 -4.85 17.56 -19.01
C GLU A 111 -3.75 17.23 -20.02
N ILE A 112 -2.88 16.30 -19.66
CA ILE A 112 -1.74 15.90 -20.50
C ILE A 112 -2.11 14.77 -21.43
N GLY A 113 -2.98 13.85 -21.00
CA GLY A 113 -3.40 12.74 -21.81
C GLY A 113 -3.89 11.56 -20.98
N ASN A 114 -3.91 10.39 -21.61
CA ASN A 114 -4.36 9.17 -20.95
C ASN A 114 -3.26 8.58 -20.07
N TYR A 115 -3.65 8.01 -18.96
CA TYR A 115 -2.75 7.29 -18.07
C TYR A 115 -3.45 6.07 -17.49
N VAL A 116 -2.64 5.12 -17.00
CA VAL A 116 -3.18 3.93 -16.32
C VAL A 116 -3.28 4.24 -14.83
N GLN A 117 -4.42 3.91 -14.24
CA GLN A 117 -4.58 3.96 -12.79
C GLN A 117 -4.90 2.55 -12.31
N PHE A 118 -4.12 2.07 -11.36
CA PHE A 118 -4.31 0.76 -10.77
C PHE A 118 -4.38 0.91 -9.26
N LEU A 119 -5.57 0.67 -8.72
CA LEU A 119 -5.83 0.82 -7.29
C LEU A 119 -5.92 -0.55 -6.65
N ILE A 120 -5.15 -0.76 -5.60
CA ILE A 120 -5.17 -1.99 -4.82
C ILE A 120 -5.64 -1.65 -3.41
N SER A 121 -6.73 -2.28 -2.99
CA SER A 121 -7.24 -2.12 -1.62
C SER A 121 -6.68 -3.22 -0.74
N ILE A 122 -6.18 -2.85 0.42
CA ILE A 122 -5.60 -3.78 1.38
C ILE A 122 -6.20 -3.52 2.74
N ASN A 123 -6.66 -4.60 3.37
CA ASN A 123 -7.08 -4.60 4.77
C ASN A 123 -6.23 -5.63 5.49
N TYR A 124 -5.57 -5.25 6.57
CA TYR A 124 -4.78 -6.22 7.31
C TYR A 124 -4.90 -6.00 8.80
N HIS A 125 -4.77 -7.11 9.53
CA HIS A 125 -4.79 -7.11 10.99
C HIS A 125 -3.38 -6.85 11.51
N GLU A 126 -3.28 -5.95 12.45
CA GLU A 126 -2.00 -5.64 13.07
C GLU A 126 -2.12 -5.74 14.57
N GLN A 127 -1.22 -6.53 15.17
CA GLN A 127 -1.12 -6.60 16.61
C GLN A 127 -0.36 -5.40 17.13
N ILE A 128 -0.92 -4.78 18.17
CA ILE A 128 -0.31 -3.62 18.78
C ILE A 128 0.40 -4.09 20.04
N TYR A 129 1.70 -3.79 20.11
CA TYR A 129 2.51 -4.07 21.28
C TYR A 129 2.90 -2.76 21.92
N PHE A 130 2.38 -2.52 23.11
CA PHE A 130 2.76 -1.35 23.91
C PHE A 130 3.61 -1.82 25.07
N GLU A 131 4.87 -1.46 25.13
CA GLU A 131 5.71 -1.78 26.26
C GLU A 131 5.17 -1.16 27.55
N GLU A 132 4.71 0.08 27.47
CA GLU A 132 4.08 0.76 28.59
C GLU A 132 2.79 0.07 29.04
N GLU A 133 1.94 -0.32 28.09
CA GLU A 133 0.71 -1.03 28.39
C GLU A 133 1.00 -2.38 29.02
N LYS A 134 1.99 -3.07 28.52
CA LYS A 134 2.43 -4.35 29.08
C LYS A 134 2.92 -4.19 30.52
N HIS A 135 3.61 -3.12 30.77
CA HIS A 135 4.09 -2.78 32.11
C HIS A 135 2.93 -2.46 33.04
N GLU A 136 1.99 -1.65 32.60
CA GLU A 136 0.77 -1.30 33.35
C GLU A 136 -0.07 -2.52 33.65
N LEU A 137 -0.24 -3.41 32.70
CA LEU A 137 -0.99 -4.64 32.90
C LEU A 137 -0.36 -5.54 33.95
N MET A 138 0.94 -5.62 33.98
CA MET A 138 1.64 -6.39 35.01
C MET A 138 1.47 -5.78 36.38
N GLU A 139 1.51 -4.46 36.51
CA GLU A 139 1.29 -3.76 37.74
C GLU A 139 -0.18 -3.92 38.22
N GLU A 140 -1.11 -3.81 37.30
CA GLU A 140 -2.52 -4.04 37.60
C GLU A 140 -2.78 -5.46 38.14
N LEU A 141 -2.17 -6.44 37.50
CA LEU A 141 -2.30 -7.83 37.95
C LEU A 141 -1.74 -8.02 39.34
N ASN A 142 -0.58 -7.45 39.62
CA ASN A 142 0.01 -7.51 40.97
C ASN A 142 -0.89 -6.84 41.99
N MET A 143 -1.43 -5.68 41.68
CA MET A 143 -2.36 -4.96 42.56
C MET A 143 -3.64 -5.74 42.82
N ARG A 144 -4.15 -6.43 41.81
CA ARG A 144 -5.36 -7.26 41.96
C ARG A 144 -5.10 -8.46 42.89
N PHE A 145 -3.95 -9.08 42.78
CA PHE A 145 -3.62 -10.20 43.64
C PHE A 145 -3.33 -9.79 45.08
N GLU A 146 -2.74 -8.60 45.29
CA GLU A 146 -2.32 -8.12 46.58
C GLU A 146 -3.41 -7.31 47.30
N GLY A 147 -4.15 -6.50 46.56
CA GLY A 147 -5.05 -5.53 47.17
C GLY A 147 -6.51 -5.88 47.13
N ARG A 148 -7.00 -6.58 46.13
CA ARG A 148 -8.43 -6.78 45.90
C ARG A 148 -8.91 -8.19 46.13
N GLY A 149 -8.06 -9.15 46.00
CA GLY A 149 -8.44 -10.54 46.21
C GLY A 149 -9.41 -11.08 45.16
N ASP A 150 -9.58 -10.39 44.07
CA ASP A 150 -10.47 -10.78 42.98
C ASP A 150 -9.74 -10.95 41.67
#